data_a5ee4084a7495c1f8be632151a6503c2
#
_entry.id   a5ee4084a7495c1f8be632151a6503c2
#
_cell.length_a   1.000
_cell.length_b   1.000
_cell.length_c   1.000
_cell.angle_alpha   90.00
_cell.angle_beta   90.00
_cell.angle_gamma   90.00
#
_symmetry.space_group_name_H-M   'P 1'
#
loop_
_entity.id
_entity.type
_entity.pdbx_description
1 polymer ?
#
loop_
_entity_poly.entity_id
_entity_poly.type
_entity_poly.pdbx_seq_one_letter_code
_entity_poly.pdbx_strand_id
1 'polypeptide(L)'
;MGQVYGAMAALPQIKREGGGALIHVSSMGAKRSIPLQSAYCASKHGIDGFLESLRVELRREKLPISVTQVMPATINTPFFDKARTKLGVKPVAPPPIYQPGIVSEAILHAAENPARDLVVGGAAKAVILSQALSPRLLDILLRVRGFEVHYTGEPKPEDAPDNLFEPIDGYNTVEGSFRDRAHPRSLYNWLELHPTVKRGAVAGMAIGALGALRRRM
;
A
#
# COMPACT_ATOMS: atom_id res chain seq x y z
N MET A 1 12.06 -8.20 -8.68
CA MET A 1 12.33 -9.68 -8.70
C MET A 1 12.21 -10.30 -7.29
N GLY A 2 12.60 -9.67 -6.17
CA GLY A 2 12.55 -10.27 -4.83
C GLY A 2 11.21 -10.89 -4.45
N GLN A 3 10.09 -10.26 -4.74
CA GLN A 3 8.74 -10.81 -4.49
C GLN A 3 8.48 -12.09 -5.30
N VAL A 4 8.96 -12.15 -6.54
CA VAL A 4 8.82 -13.34 -7.41
C VAL A 4 9.67 -14.48 -6.84
N TYR A 5 10.92 -14.21 -6.50
CA TYR A 5 11.81 -15.23 -5.90
C TYR A 5 11.27 -15.73 -4.54
N GLY A 6 10.72 -14.82 -3.73
CA GLY A 6 10.07 -15.19 -2.48
C GLY A 6 8.89 -16.13 -2.70
N ALA A 7 8.03 -15.86 -3.69
CA ALA A 7 6.93 -16.74 -4.05
C ALA A 7 7.42 -18.09 -4.56
N MET A 8 8.43 -18.11 -5.45
CA MET A 8 9.02 -19.36 -5.97
C MET A 8 9.60 -20.23 -4.86
N ALA A 9 10.20 -19.64 -3.84
CA ALA A 9 10.75 -20.36 -2.69
C ALA A 9 9.66 -20.86 -1.73
N ALA A 10 8.62 -20.05 -1.48
CA ALA A 10 7.58 -20.35 -0.50
C ALA A 10 6.53 -21.34 -1.03
N LEU A 11 6.10 -21.22 -2.29
CA LEU A 11 5.00 -22.00 -2.85
C LEU A 11 5.20 -23.53 -2.76
N PRO A 12 6.38 -24.10 -3.07
CA PRO A 12 6.59 -25.54 -2.91
C PRO A 12 6.37 -26.02 -1.48
N GLN A 13 6.74 -25.20 -0.48
CA GLN A 13 6.52 -25.53 0.91
C GLN A 13 5.04 -25.44 1.28
N ILE A 14 4.36 -24.35 0.92
CA ILE A 14 2.93 -24.16 1.16
C ILE A 14 2.12 -25.28 0.52
N LYS A 15 2.51 -25.73 -0.69
CA LYS A 15 1.87 -26.86 -1.37
C LYS A 15 2.06 -28.18 -0.60
N ARG A 16 3.26 -28.43 -0.04
CA ARG A 16 3.53 -29.64 0.78
C ARG A 16 2.71 -29.67 2.07
N GLU A 17 2.47 -28.51 2.68
CA GLU A 17 1.63 -28.39 3.88
C GLU A 17 0.12 -28.46 3.58
N GLY A 18 -0.26 -28.65 2.32
CA GLY A 18 -1.66 -28.78 1.91
C GLY A 18 -2.42 -27.48 1.73
N GLY A 19 -1.77 -26.33 1.84
CA GLY A 19 -2.39 -25.03 1.66
C GLY A 19 -1.83 -23.94 2.57
N GLY A 20 -2.33 -22.71 2.44
CA GLY A 20 -1.88 -21.59 3.27
C GLY A 20 -2.12 -20.22 2.65
N ALA A 21 -1.51 -19.20 3.25
CA ALA A 21 -1.60 -17.81 2.81
C ALA A 21 -0.25 -17.30 2.30
N LEU A 22 -0.24 -16.77 1.08
CA LEU A 22 0.88 -16.04 0.50
C LEU A 22 0.50 -14.55 0.46
N ILE A 23 1.21 -13.74 1.24
CA ILE A 23 0.90 -12.33 1.40
C ILE A 23 2.05 -11.48 0.86
N HIS A 24 1.75 -10.63 -0.11
CA HIS A 24 2.71 -9.74 -0.75
C HIS A 24 2.47 -8.29 -0.34
N VAL A 25 3.49 -7.65 0.24
CA VAL A 25 3.44 -6.22 0.54
C VAL A 25 3.87 -5.44 -0.70
N SER A 26 2.89 -4.80 -1.32
CA SER A 26 3.06 -3.96 -2.48
C SER A 26 2.97 -2.47 -2.08
N SER A 27 2.14 -1.69 -2.76
CA SER A 27 1.90 -0.26 -2.51
C SER A 27 0.67 0.19 -3.27
N MET A 28 0.08 1.31 -2.89
CA MET A 28 -0.86 2.04 -3.77
C MET A 28 -0.20 2.43 -5.11
N GLY A 29 1.14 2.54 -5.13
CA GLY A 29 1.95 2.75 -6.33
C GLY A 29 1.87 1.63 -7.37
N ALA A 30 1.25 0.49 -7.06
CA ALA A 30 0.91 -0.56 -8.01
C ALA A 30 -0.37 -0.26 -8.83
N LYS A 31 -1.18 0.69 -8.40
CA LYS A 31 -2.45 1.08 -9.06
C LYS A 31 -2.42 2.50 -9.58
N ARG A 32 -1.62 3.37 -8.98
CA ARG A 32 -1.40 4.75 -9.43
C ARG A 32 0.07 5.13 -9.28
N SER A 33 0.70 5.50 -10.38
CA SER A 33 2.07 5.99 -10.37
C SER A 33 2.18 7.41 -9.80
N ILE A 34 3.28 7.66 -9.12
CA ILE A 34 3.57 8.90 -8.40
C ILE A 34 4.75 9.58 -9.11
N PRO A 35 4.71 10.91 -9.33
CA PRO A 35 5.83 11.64 -9.90
C PRO A 35 7.14 11.35 -9.16
N LEU A 36 8.26 11.40 -9.86
CA LEU A 36 9.62 11.16 -9.35
C LEU A 36 9.90 9.73 -8.86
N GLN A 37 8.92 8.81 -8.95
CA GLN A 37 9.02 7.42 -8.49
C GLN A 37 8.70 6.41 -9.61
N SER A 38 8.98 6.73 -10.87
CA SER A 38 8.59 5.89 -12.01
C SER A 38 9.14 4.45 -11.92
N ALA A 39 10.41 4.26 -11.59
CA ALA A 39 11.02 2.94 -11.45
C ALA A 39 10.40 2.15 -10.29
N TYR A 40 10.15 2.80 -9.16
CA TYR A 40 9.44 2.21 -8.02
C TYR A 40 8.03 1.77 -8.44
N CYS A 41 7.26 2.65 -9.07
CA CYS A 41 5.91 2.34 -9.52
C CYS A 41 5.89 1.21 -10.54
N ALA A 42 6.83 1.20 -11.51
CA ALA A 42 6.98 0.10 -12.45
C ALA A 42 7.19 -1.24 -11.74
N SER A 43 8.06 -1.27 -10.72
CA SER A 43 8.30 -2.47 -9.92
C SER A 43 7.04 -2.95 -9.18
N LYS A 44 6.23 -2.02 -8.67
CA LYS A 44 4.99 -2.35 -7.94
C LYS A 44 3.84 -2.76 -8.86
N HIS A 45 3.72 -2.18 -10.06
CA HIS A 45 2.81 -2.67 -11.11
C HIS A 45 3.21 -4.08 -11.60
N GLY A 46 4.53 -4.35 -11.71
CA GLY A 46 5.02 -5.69 -12.02
C GLY A 46 4.60 -6.75 -10.99
N ILE A 47 4.59 -6.39 -9.69
CA ILE A 47 4.07 -7.28 -8.64
C ILE A 47 2.56 -7.52 -8.83
N ASP A 48 1.78 -6.48 -9.14
CA ASP A 48 0.35 -6.59 -9.37
C ASP A 48 0.03 -7.61 -10.49
N GLY A 49 0.66 -7.43 -11.66
CA GLY A 49 0.49 -8.36 -12.79
C GLY A 49 0.95 -9.79 -12.48
N PHE A 50 2.08 -9.95 -11.78
CA PHE A 50 2.55 -11.26 -11.33
C PHE A 50 1.51 -11.97 -10.44
N LEU A 51 0.95 -11.26 -9.44
CA LEU A 51 -0.02 -11.83 -8.53
C LEU A 51 -1.37 -12.14 -9.20
N GLU A 52 -1.76 -11.36 -10.21
CA GLU A 52 -2.96 -11.66 -10.99
C GLU A 52 -2.86 -13.01 -11.68
N SER A 53 -1.76 -13.27 -12.38
CA SER A 53 -1.49 -14.55 -13.05
C SER A 53 -1.40 -15.69 -12.05
N LEU A 54 -0.59 -15.53 -11.00
CA LEU A 54 -0.37 -16.55 -9.98
C LEU A 54 -1.69 -17.02 -9.32
N ARG A 55 -2.61 -16.09 -9.03
CA ARG A 55 -3.92 -16.43 -8.47
C ARG A 55 -4.74 -17.35 -9.37
N VAL A 56 -4.69 -17.11 -10.67
CA VAL A 56 -5.43 -17.93 -11.67
C VAL A 56 -4.80 -19.32 -11.78
N GLU A 57 -3.48 -19.40 -11.81
CA GLU A 57 -2.72 -20.64 -11.88
C GLU A 57 -3.01 -21.55 -10.68
N LEU A 58 -2.91 -21.02 -9.46
CA LEU A 58 -3.18 -21.77 -8.23
C LEU A 58 -4.65 -22.22 -8.13
N ARG A 59 -5.60 -21.40 -8.59
CA ARG A 59 -7.02 -21.81 -8.68
C ARG A 59 -7.24 -22.95 -9.65
N ARG A 60 -6.55 -22.94 -10.80
CA ARG A 60 -6.60 -24.05 -11.76
C ARG A 60 -6.09 -25.36 -11.18
N GLU A 61 -5.03 -25.28 -10.37
CA GLU A 61 -4.48 -26.43 -9.64
C GLU A 61 -5.38 -26.88 -8.48
N LYS A 62 -6.46 -26.15 -8.16
CA LYS A 62 -7.39 -26.40 -7.04
C LYS A 62 -6.70 -26.46 -5.67
N LEU A 63 -5.62 -25.72 -5.51
CA LEU A 63 -4.87 -25.66 -4.27
C LEU A 63 -5.52 -24.64 -3.30
N PRO A 64 -5.67 -24.98 -2.02
CA PRO A 64 -6.22 -24.08 -1.03
C PRO A 64 -5.15 -23.05 -0.57
N ILE A 65 -4.61 -22.31 -1.52
CA ILE A 65 -3.60 -21.27 -1.30
C ILE A 65 -4.23 -19.92 -1.60
N SER A 66 -4.31 -19.07 -0.59
CA SER A 66 -4.72 -17.69 -0.76
C SER A 66 -3.54 -16.81 -1.15
N VAL A 67 -3.75 -15.86 -2.06
CA VAL A 67 -2.74 -14.88 -2.47
C VAL A 67 -3.29 -13.48 -2.26
N THR A 68 -2.80 -12.80 -1.23
CA THR A 68 -3.23 -11.45 -0.85
C THR A 68 -2.18 -10.43 -1.22
N GLN A 69 -2.60 -9.34 -1.86
CA GLN A 69 -1.78 -8.16 -2.08
C GLN A 69 -2.15 -7.07 -1.06
N VAL A 70 -1.21 -6.69 -0.21
CA VAL A 70 -1.36 -5.57 0.72
C VAL A 70 -0.78 -4.32 0.06
N MET A 71 -1.59 -3.27 -0.04
CA MET A 71 -1.24 -2.01 -0.71
C MET A 71 -1.28 -0.83 0.25
N PRO A 72 -0.19 -0.55 0.97
CA PRO A 72 -0.12 0.58 1.89
C PRO A 72 -0.15 1.94 1.18
N ALA A 73 -0.70 2.94 1.89
CA ALA A 73 -0.45 4.35 1.67
C ALA A 73 0.99 4.71 2.09
N THR A 74 1.24 5.97 2.41
CA THR A 74 2.52 6.41 2.97
C THR A 74 2.68 5.95 4.41
N ILE A 75 3.73 5.18 4.69
CA ILE A 75 4.01 4.59 5.99
C ILE A 75 5.30 5.16 6.58
N ASN A 76 5.27 5.52 7.86
CA ASN A 76 6.41 6.02 8.62
C ASN A 76 7.39 4.89 8.94
N THR A 77 8.25 4.58 7.99
CA THR A 77 9.37 3.63 8.17
C THR A 77 10.69 4.35 7.90
N PRO A 78 11.85 3.79 8.31
CA PRO A 78 13.15 4.36 8.01
C PRO A 78 13.51 4.45 6.51
N PHE A 79 12.60 4.05 5.62
CA PHE A 79 12.81 4.08 4.17
C PHE A 79 13.26 5.45 3.66
N PHE A 80 12.57 6.53 4.07
CA PHE A 80 12.88 7.89 3.63
C PHE A 80 14.21 8.42 4.18
N ASP A 81 14.65 7.89 5.31
CA ASP A 81 15.91 8.30 5.94
C ASP A 81 17.12 7.67 5.23
N LYS A 82 17.00 6.43 4.77
CA LYS A 82 18.11 5.63 4.24
C LYS A 82 18.04 5.31 2.75
N ALA A 83 16.95 5.64 2.05
CA ALA A 83 16.85 5.42 0.62
C ALA A 83 17.76 6.39 -0.16
N ARG A 84 18.38 5.90 -1.24
CA ARG A 84 19.06 6.75 -2.20
C ARG A 84 18.07 7.71 -2.85
N THR A 85 18.49 8.97 -3.00
CA THR A 85 17.71 10.00 -3.69
C THR A 85 18.58 10.77 -4.67
N LYS A 86 17.99 11.23 -5.77
CA LYS A 86 18.61 12.14 -6.74
C LYS A 86 17.92 13.50 -6.76
N LEU A 87 17.16 13.80 -5.71
CA LEU A 87 16.40 15.06 -5.61
C LEU A 87 17.26 16.24 -5.15
N GLY A 88 18.50 16.00 -4.70
CA GLY A 88 19.36 17.02 -4.07
C GLY A 88 18.89 17.41 -2.66
N VAL A 89 17.74 16.91 -2.22
CA VAL A 89 17.19 17.14 -0.89
C VAL A 89 16.71 15.84 -0.26
N LYS A 90 16.61 15.79 1.05
CA LYS A 90 16.00 14.67 1.77
C LYS A 90 14.54 14.53 1.31
N PRO A 91 14.12 13.34 0.84
CA PRO A 91 12.74 13.13 0.44
C PRO A 91 11.81 13.14 1.65
N VAL A 92 10.60 13.63 1.45
CA VAL A 92 9.55 13.61 2.45
C VAL A 92 8.47 12.60 2.08
N ALA A 93 7.87 11.98 3.09
CA ALA A 93 6.72 11.13 2.93
C ALA A 93 5.47 11.98 2.62
N PRO A 94 4.81 11.81 1.45
CA PRO A 94 3.57 12.53 1.15
C PRO A 94 2.48 12.24 2.18
N PRO A 95 1.82 13.26 2.75
CA PRO A 95 0.74 13.07 3.71
C PRO A 95 -0.55 12.55 3.05
N PRO A 96 -1.45 11.91 3.82
CA PRO A 96 -1.30 11.54 5.22
C PRO A 96 -0.36 10.35 5.41
N ILE A 97 0.44 10.41 6.48
CA ILE A 97 1.40 9.37 6.85
C ILE A 97 0.75 8.50 7.93
N TYR A 98 0.99 7.19 7.89
CA TYR A 98 0.48 6.27 8.91
C TYR A 98 1.62 5.51 9.59
N GLN A 99 1.38 5.07 10.83
CA GLN A 99 2.34 4.23 11.54
C GLN A 99 2.37 2.81 10.97
N PRO A 100 3.52 2.10 11.04
CA PRO A 100 3.68 0.73 10.51
C PRO A 100 2.68 -0.28 11.09
N GLY A 101 2.23 -0.09 12.32
CA GLY A 101 1.29 -0.99 13.01
C GLY A 101 0.03 -1.31 12.20
N ILE A 102 -0.54 -0.33 11.49
CA ILE A 102 -1.75 -0.58 10.68
C ILE A 102 -1.50 -1.53 9.51
N VAL A 103 -0.27 -1.62 9.01
CA VAL A 103 0.11 -2.57 7.96
C VAL A 103 0.31 -3.95 8.55
N SER A 104 0.93 -4.05 9.73
CA SER A 104 1.12 -5.32 10.44
C SER A 104 -0.22 -5.97 10.79
N GLU A 105 -1.18 -5.17 11.33
CA GLU A 105 -2.55 -5.63 11.57
C GLU A 105 -3.22 -6.16 10.31
N ALA A 106 -3.06 -5.45 9.18
CA ALA A 106 -3.62 -5.86 7.90
C ALA A 106 -3.01 -7.18 7.37
N ILE A 107 -1.71 -7.39 7.57
CA ILE A 107 -1.02 -8.62 7.19
C ILE A 107 -1.51 -9.80 8.03
N LEU A 108 -1.60 -9.64 9.36
CA LEU A 108 -2.12 -10.66 10.25
C LEU A 108 -3.57 -11.02 9.92
N HIS A 109 -4.41 -9.99 9.71
CA HIS A 109 -5.79 -10.20 9.29
C HIS A 109 -5.89 -10.98 7.97
N ALA A 110 -5.06 -10.65 6.98
CA ALA A 110 -5.05 -11.33 5.68
C ALA A 110 -4.59 -12.80 5.76
N ALA A 111 -3.78 -13.16 6.74
CA ALA A 111 -3.37 -14.53 6.97
C ALA A 111 -4.55 -15.41 7.44
N GLU A 112 -5.44 -14.85 8.26
CA GLU A 112 -6.61 -15.54 8.80
C GLU A 112 -7.86 -15.36 7.91
N ASN A 113 -7.97 -14.21 7.26
CA ASN A 113 -9.14 -13.80 6.45
C ASN A 113 -8.69 -13.49 5.03
N PRO A 114 -8.60 -14.48 4.14
CA PRO A 114 -8.08 -14.29 2.80
C PRO A 114 -8.82 -13.21 2.00
N ALA A 115 -8.07 -12.28 1.45
CA ALA A 115 -8.57 -11.23 0.57
C ALA A 115 -7.72 -11.17 -0.70
N ARG A 116 -8.30 -10.76 -1.83
CA ARG A 116 -7.53 -10.57 -3.05
C ARG A 116 -6.57 -9.38 -2.91
N ASP A 117 -7.12 -8.23 -2.55
CA ASP A 117 -6.42 -6.96 -2.47
C ASP A 117 -6.84 -6.25 -1.19
N LEU A 118 -5.88 -5.86 -0.37
CA LEU A 118 -6.10 -5.17 0.88
C LEU A 118 -5.38 -3.82 0.86
N VAL A 119 -6.15 -2.76 0.68
CA VAL A 119 -5.63 -1.39 0.71
C VAL A 119 -5.51 -0.93 2.14
N VAL A 120 -4.35 -0.39 2.54
CA VAL A 120 -4.07 0.05 3.90
C VAL A 120 -3.89 1.57 3.94
N GLY A 121 -4.77 2.23 4.70
CA GLY A 121 -4.86 3.68 4.78
C GLY A 121 -5.87 4.28 3.80
N GLY A 122 -6.75 5.14 4.31
CA GLY A 122 -7.83 5.74 3.52
C GLY A 122 -7.36 6.58 2.33
N ALA A 123 -6.19 7.22 2.45
CA ALA A 123 -5.59 7.98 1.36
C ALA A 123 -5.24 7.09 0.15
N ALA A 124 -4.67 5.91 0.38
CA ALA A 124 -4.41 4.96 -0.70
C ALA A 124 -5.69 4.56 -1.42
N LYS A 125 -6.77 4.30 -0.67
CA LYS A 125 -8.07 3.97 -1.25
C LYS A 125 -8.63 5.10 -2.09
N ALA A 126 -8.55 6.34 -1.59
CA ALA A 126 -9.00 7.52 -2.32
C ALA A 126 -8.24 7.71 -3.65
N VAL A 127 -6.92 7.57 -3.63
CA VAL A 127 -6.08 7.69 -4.83
C VAL A 127 -6.40 6.58 -5.85
N ILE A 128 -6.54 5.33 -5.41
CA ILE A 128 -6.89 4.20 -6.29
C ILE A 128 -8.28 4.40 -6.93
N LEU A 129 -9.25 4.85 -6.15
CA LEU A 129 -10.60 5.15 -6.68
C LEU A 129 -10.57 6.32 -7.67
N SER A 130 -9.84 7.39 -7.35
CA SER A 130 -9.68 8.54 -8.25
C SER A 130 -9.04 8.14 -9.57
N GLN A 131 -8.03 7.26 -9.53
CA GLN A 131 -7.40 6.69 -10.73
C GLN A 131 -8.41 5.90 -11.58
N ALA A 132 -9.26 5.09 -10.95
CA ALA A 132 -10.27 4.30 -11.66
C ALA A 132 -11.38 5.16 -12.28
N LEU A 133 -11.76 6.26 -11.61
CA LEU A 133 -12.83 7.14 -12.06
C LEU A 133 -12.37 8.15 -13.13
N SER A 134 -11.24 8.80 -12.93
CA SER A 134 -10.73 9.82 -13.84
C SER A 134 -9.20 9.95 -13.77
N PRO A 135 -8.46 9.10 -14.51
CA PRO A 135 -7.00 9.18 -14.52
C PRO A 135 -6.48 10.54 -15.03
N ARG A 136 -7.16 11.14 -16.01
CA ARG A 136 -6.78 12.45 -16.55
C ARG A 136 -6.87 13.58 -15.53
N LEU A 137 -7.93 13.59 -14.71
CA LEU A 137 -8.06 14.58 -13.64
C LEU A 137 -6.97 14.40 -12.60
N LEU A 138 -6.67 13.16 -12.25
CA LEU A 138 -5.59 12.85 -11.29
C LEU A 138 -4.22 13.24 -11.86
N ASP A 139 -3.97 13.09 -13.17
CA ASP A 139 -2.77 13.61 -13.84
C ASP A 139 -2.62 15.13 -13.68
N ILE A 140 -3.71 15.88 -13.87
CA ILE A 140 -3.71 17.34 -13.69
C ILE A 140 -3.39 17.70 -12.23
N LEU A 141 -4.03 17.05 -11.27
CA LEU A 141 -3.79 17.30 -9.85
C LEU A 141 -2.33 16.99 -9.46
N LEU A 142 -1.79 15.86 -9.93
CA LEU A 142 -0.40 15.49 -9.64
C LEU A 142 0.62 16.38 -10.36
N ARG A 143 0.30 16.90 -11.55
CA ARG A 143 1.12 17.89 -12.22
C ARG A 143 1.25 19.18 -11.40
N VAL A 144 0.18 19.61 -10.75
CA VAL A 144 0.14 20.87 -9.99
C VAL A 144 0.76 20.71 -8.60
N ARG A 145 0.52 19.59 -7.92
CA ARG A 145 0.89 19.41 -6.50
C ARG A 145 1.79 18.20 -6.22
N GLY A 146 1.89 17.27 -7.15
CA GLY A 146 2.52 15.96 -6.90
C GLY A 146 4.05 16.02 -6.81
N PHE A 147 4.68 17.09 -7.26
CA PHE A 147 6.14 17.25 -7.19
C PHE A 147 6.56 17.83 -5.84
N GLU A 148 5.96 18.92 -5.43
CA GLU A 148 6.37 19.68 -4.22
C GLU A 148 6.22 18.87 -2.93
N VAL A 149 5.27 17.93 -2.90
CA VAL A 149 5.06 17.09 -1.71
C VAL A 149 6.21 16.11 -1.43
N HIS A 150 7.18 15.99 -2.33
CA HIS A 150 8.35 15.13 -2.17
C HIS A 150 9.60 15.86 -1.69
N TYR A 151 9.59 17.21 -1.65
CA TYR A 151 10.75 18.00 -1.28
C TYR A 151 10.70 18.44 0.17
N THR A 152 11.83 18.26 0.87
CA THR A 152 12.12 18.97 2.11
C THR A 152 13.02 20.18 1.80
N GLY A 153 13.18 21.08 2.74
CA GLY A 153 14.23 22.11 2.65
C GLY A 153 15.62 21.62 3.07
N GLU A 154 15.77 20.34 3.44
CA GLU A 154 17.02 19.77 3.94
C GLU A 154 17.87 19.23 2.79
N PRO A 155 19.10 19.75 2.54
CA PRO A 155 19.99 19.22 1.52
C PRO A 155 20.36 17.76 1.80
N LYS A 156 20.35 16.92 0.75
CA LYS A 156 20.90 15.57 0.78
C LYS A 156 21.66 15.33 -0.50
N PRO A 157 23.01 15.32 -0.46
CA PRO A 157 23.86 15.06 -1.61
C PRO A 157 23.58 13.69 -2.25
N GLU A 158 23.89 13.56 -3.53
CA GLU A 158 23.69 12.28 -4.24
C GLU A 158 24.61 11.16 -3.73
N ASP A 159 25.76 11.50 -3.15
CA ASP A 159 26.74 10.60 -2.53
C ASP A 159 26.49 10.37 -1.04
N ALA A 160 25.39 10.92 -0.48
CA ALA A 160 25.02 10.64 0.90
C ALA A 160 24.83 9.13 1.13
N PRO A 161 25.22 8.62 2.31
CA PRO A 161 25.04 7.20 2.63
C PRO A 161 23.62 6.73 2.37
N ASP A 162 23.49 5.58 1.72
CA ASP A 162 22.22 4.94 1.40
C ASP A 162 22.30 3.42 1.54
N ASN A 163 21.15 2.75 1.57
CA ASN A 163 21.06 1.31 1.77
C ASN A 163 20.91 0.50 0.46
N LEU A 164 21.34 1.03 -0.68
CA LEU A 164 21.15 0.35 -1.95
C LEU A 164 22.08 -0.86 -2.12
N PHE A 165 23.33 -0.73 -1.72
CA PHE A 165 24.36 -1.77 -1.85
C PHE A 165 24.83 -2.30 -0.50
N GLU A 166 24.90 -1.45 0.52
CA GLU A 166 25.36 -1.77 1.85
C GLU A 166 24.32 -1.38 2.90
N PRO A 167 24.16 -2.15 3.99
CA PRO A 167 23.32 -1.74 5.11
C PRO A 167 23.86 -0.48 5.78
N ILE A 168 22.98 0.35 6.30
CA ILE A 168 23.36 1.53 7.10
C ILE A 168 23.03 1.26 8.57
N ASP A 169 23.99 1.43 9.44
CA ASP A 169 23.81 1.31 10.88
C ASP A 169 22.93 2.44 11.45
N GLY A 170 22.30 2.19 12.58
CA GLY A 170 21.48 3.17 13.30
C GLY A 170 20.02 3.28 12.88
N TYR A 171 19.61 2.60 11.79
CA TYR A 171 18.23 2.63 11.31
C TYR A 171 17.44 1.34 11.55
N ASN A 172 17.83 0.56 12.58
CA ASN A 172 17.17 -0.69 12.95
C ASN A 172 15.93 -0.44 13.83
N THR A 173 15.05 0.47 13.38
CA THR A 173 13.80 0.85 14.04
C THR A 173 12.61 0.50 13.16
N VAL A 174 11.45 0.28 13.80
CA VAL A 174 10.19 0.06 13.09
C VAL A 174 9.66 1.37 12.50
N GLU A 175 9.77 2.45 13.27
CA GLU A 175 9.30 3.78 12.89
C GLU A 175 10.44 4.63 12.32
N GLY A 176 10.11 5.44 11.31
CA GLY A 176 11.00 6.44 10.74
C GLY A 176 10.88 7.80 11.42
N SER A 177 11.45 8.83 10.78
CA SER A 177 11.57 10.19 11.31
C SER A 177 10.28 11.03 11.30
N PHE A 178 9.14 10.46 10.84
CA PHE A 178 7.85 11.19 10.75
C PHE A 178 6.89 10.89 11.91
N ARG A 179 7.40 10.48 13.08
CA ARG A 179 6.59 10.03 14.22
C ARG A 179 5.50 11.01 14.62
N ASP A 180 5.84 12.28 14.72
CA ASP A 180 4.94 13.35 15.19
C ASP A 180 3.86 13.72 14.16
N ARG A 181 4.03 13.28 12.91
CA ARG A 181 3.14 13.55 11.77
C ARG A 181 2.36 12.33 11.33
N ALA A 182 2.68 11.15 11.87
CA ALA A 182 2.10 9.89 11.46
C ALA A 182 0.88 9.52 12.32
N HIS A 183 -0.20 9.19 11.65
CA HIS A 183 -1.44 8.74 12.29
C HIS A 183 -1.28 7.29 12.79
N PRO A 184 -1.50 7.02 14.08
CA PRO A 184 -1.38 5.66 14.63
C PRO A 184 -2.51 4.73 14.17
N ARG A 185 -3.62 5.29 13.71
CA ARG A 185 -4.83 4.55 13.31
C ARG A 185 -5.42 5.10 12.01
N SER A 186 -6.19 4.26 11.32
CA SER A 186 -6.99 4.65 10.15
C SER A 186 -8.40 4.07 10.31
N LEU A 187 -9.40 4.96 10.37
CA LEU A 187 -10.81 4.53 10.43
C LEU A 187 -11.17 3.64 9.23
N TYR A 188 -10.69 4.01 8.04
CA TYR A 188 -10.86 3.19 6.85
C TYR A 188 -10.30 1.78 7.05
N ASN A 189 -9.06 1.68 7.55
CA ASN A 189 -8.41 0.39 7.80
C ASN A 189 -9.21 -0.44 8.81
N TRP A 190 -9.61 0.19 9.90
CA TRP A 190 -10.43 -0.47 10.91
C TRP A 190 -11.73 -1.03 10.32
N LEU A 191 -12.44 -0.26 9.49
CA LEU A 191 -13.65 -0.73 8.81
C LEU A 191 -13.39 -1.88 7.84
N GLU A 192 -12.26 -1.87 7.11
CA GLU A 192 -11.89 -2.97 6.20
C GLU A 192 -11.63 -4.28 6.97
N LEU A 193 -11.02 -4.19 8.15
CA LEU A 193 -10.75 -5.34 9.00
C LEU A 193 -11.98 -5.83 9.80
N HIS A 194 -13.10 -5.05 9.78
CA HIS A 194 -14.36 -5.40 10.45
C HIS A 194 -15.53 -5.42 9.45
N PRO A 195 -15.62 -6.43 8.57
CA PRO A 195 -16.55 -6.43 7.45
C PRO A 195 -18.03 -6.40 7.85
N THR A 196 -18.39 -6.93 9.02
CA THR A 196 -19.76 -6.87 9.55
C THR A 196 -20.17 -5.44 9.88
N VAL A 197 -19.31 -4.70 10.57
CA VAL A 197 -19.52 -3.28 10.89
C VAL A 197 -19.58 -2.44 9.63
N LYS A 198 -18.65 -2.67 8.69
CA LYS A 198 -18.63 -1.99 7.39
C LYS A 198 -19.94 -2.19 6.63
N ARG A 199 -20.45 -3.42 6.54
CA ARG A 199 -21.73 -3.73 5.87
C ARG A 199 -22.90 -3.01 6.56
N GLY A 200 -22.94 -3.01 7.88
CA GLY A 200 -23.95 -2.29 8.66
C GLY A 200 -23.94 -0.77 8.42
N ALA A 201 -22.75 -0.18 8.41
CA ALA A 201 -22.58 1.26 8.11
C ALA A 201 -23.03 1.62 6.69
N VAL A 202 -22.66 0.82 5.69
CA VAL A 202 -23.09 1.03 4.29
C VAL A 202 -24.60 0.90 4.15
N ALA A 203 -25.23 -0.11 4.75
CA ALA A 203 -26.69 -0.30 4.74
C ALA A 203 -27.40 0.88 5.40
N GLY A 204 -26.93 1.34 6.56
CA GLY A 204 -27.48 2.51 7.25
C GLY A 204 -27.41 3.79 6.43
N MET A 205 -26.30 4.04 5.75
CA MET A 205 -26.15 5.18 4.86
C MET A 205 -27.12 5.11 3.66
N ALA A 206 -27.28 3.93 3.06
CA ALA A 206 -28.20 3.73 1.94
C ALA A 206 -29.67 3.98 2.36
N ILE A 207 -30.08 3.47 3.50
CA ILE A 207 -31.43 3.70 4.06
C ILE A 207 -31.65 5.19 4.37
N GLY A 208 -30.66 5.85 4.99
CA GLY A 208 -30.71 7.28 5.27
C GLY A 208 -30.85 8.14 4.01
N ALA A 209 -30.08 7.81 2.95
CA ALA A 209 -30.15 8.49 1.67
C ALA A 209 -31.53 8.33 0.99
N LEU A 210 -32.08 7.11 1.00
CA LEU A 210 -33.43 6.84 0.48
C LEU A 210 -34.52 7.59 1.27
N GLY A 211 -34.39 7.64 2.60
CA GLY A 211 -35.31 8.41 3.45
C GLY A 211 -35.26 9.91 3.20
N ALA A 212 -34.04 10.45 2.96
CA ALA A 212 -33.87 11.87 2.62
C ALA A 212 -34.44 12.22 1.24
N LEU A 213 -34.29 11.33 0.26
CA LEU A 213 -34.89 11.50 -1.07
C LEU A 213 -36.44 11.49 -1.02
N ARG A 214 -37.03 10.56 -0.27
CA ARG A 214 -38.49 10.47 -0.08
C ARG A 214 -39.11 11.71 0.62
N ARG A 215 -38.33 12.40 1.47
CA ARG A 215 -38.80 13.63 2.15
C ARG A 215 -38.75 14.87 1.24
N ARG A 216 -38.08 14.80 0.10
CA ARG A 216 -37.95 15.91 -0.88
C ARG A 216 -38.91 15.79 -2.08
N MET A 217 -39.56 14.63 -2.21
CA MET A 217 -40.68 14.39 -3.16
C MET A 217 -42.04 14.55 -2.45
#